data_42bfe216e5545d1290c81e6f5e772f44
#
_entry.id   42bfe216e5545d1290c81e6f5e772f44
#
_cell.length_a   1.000
_cell.length_b   1.000
_cell.length_c   1.000
_cell.angle_alpha   90.00
_cell.angle_beta   90.00
_cell.angle_gamma   90.00
#
_symmetry.space_group_name_H-M   'P 1'
#
loop_
_entity.id
_entity.type
_entity.pdbx_description
1 polymer ?
#
loop_
_entity_poly.entity_id
_entity_poly.type
_entity_poly.pdbx_seq_one_letter_code
_entity_poly.pdbx_strand_id
1 'polypeptide(L)'
;MHRALALTLLLFGACAAWGQEKATVIPPPSLAAPHAAGDFAKAVFAGGCYWGTQGVFEHVRGIKRVVAGFTGGHSDEDGGAESVMITFDPRVISYGQLLQIFFSVVHDPTQLDRQGPDVGPGYRSDIFYMNDDQRRMAQAYIAQLDRAKVFPKPIVTRIDAFPSFNPVGLDQQDFMIKNPRLDYIEVNDVPKLASLKRLFPSSYRSLPLQYW
;
A
#
# COMPACT_ATOMS: atom_id res chain seq x y z
N MET A 1 -14.55 -62.24 -24.41
CA MET A 1 -15.31 -61.05 -23.90
C MET A 1 -14.39 -60.30 -22.95
N HIS A 2 -13.66 -59.33 -23.41
CA HIS A 2 -12.74 -58.48 -22.59
C HIS A 2 -13.34 -57.09 -22.49
N ARG A 3 -13.76 -56.72 -21.30
CA ARG A 3 -14.22 -55.34 -21.01
C ARG A 3 -13.00 -54.48 -20.66
N ALA A 4 -12.67 -53.53 -21.50
CA ALA A 4 -11.71 -52.47 -21.18
C ALA A 4 -12.37 -51.45 -20.29
N LEU A 5 -11.84 -51.24 -19.07
CA LEU A 5 -12.20 -50.13 -18.20
C LEU A 5 -11.41 -48.89 -18.66
N ALA A 6 -12.11 -47.90 -19.14
CA ALA A 6 -11.50 -46.59 -19.44
C ALA A 6 -11.43 -45.78 -18.13
N LEU A 7 -10.22 -45.54 -17.67
CA LEU A 7 -9.94 -44.68 -16.50
C LEU A 7 -9.87 -43.24 -16.99
N THR A 8 -10.94 -42.45 -16.70
CA THR A 8 -10.98 -41.02 -17.01
C THR A 8 -10.24 -40.26 -15.92
N LEU A 9 -9.02 -39.84 -16.22
CA LEU A 9 -8.27 -38.90 -15.36
C LEU A 9 -8.93 -37.52 -15.42
N LEU A 10 -9.64 -37.13 -14.37
CA LEU A 10 -10.06 -35.75 -14.12
C LEU A 10 -8.82 -34.96 -13.68
N LEU A 11 -8.23 -34.22 -14.61
CA LEU A 11 -7.27 -33.15 -14.31
C LEU A 11 -8.00 -32.02 -13.62
N PHE A 12 -7.99 -32.01 -12.30
CA PHE A 12 -8.31 -30.80 -11.53
C PHE A 12 -7.19 -29.79 -11.79
N GLY A 13 -7.44 -28.85 -12.71
CA GLY A 13 -6.63 -27.66 -12.84
C GLY A 13 -6.69 -26.90 -11.49
N ALA A 14 -5.59 -26.91 -10.76
CA ALA A 14 -5.40 -26.03 -9.64
C ALA A 14 -5.38 -24.60 -10.19
N CYS A 15 -6.53 -23.91 -10.21
CA CYS A 15 -6.55 -22.46 -10.25
C CYS A 15 -5.70 -22.01 -9.05
N ALA A 16 -4.49 -21.54 -9.32
CA ALA A 16 -3.72 -20.81 -8.33
C ALA A 16 -4.60 -19.62 -7.92
N ALA A 17 -5.28 -19.74 -6.80
CA ALA A 17 -5.93 -18.62 -6.16
C ALA A 17 -4.79 -17.65 -5.83
N TRP A 18 -4.65 -16.61 -6.63
CA TRP A 18 -3.82 -15.46 -6.32
C TRP A 18 -4.37 -14.92 -5.00
N GLY A 19 -3.68 -15.25 -3.90
CA GLY A 19 -4.18 -14.97 -2.56
C GLY A 19 -4.34 -13.47 -2.40
N GLN A 20 -5.54 -13.04 -2.02
CA GLN A 20 -5.79 -11.67 -1.58
C GLN A 20 -4.72 -11.28 -0.56
N GLU A 21 -4.14 -10.10 -0.72
CA GLU A 21 -3.20 -9.56 0.25
C GLU A 21 -3.89 -9.45 1.60
N LYS A 22 -3.39 -10.23 2.56
CA LYS A 22 -4.01 -10.32 3.87
C LYS A 22 -3.43 -9.27 4.79
N ALA A 23 -4.27 -8.33 5.23
CA ALA A 23 -3.87 -7.34 6.23
C ALA A 23 -3.34 -8.02 7.51
N THR A 24 -2.19 -7.55 7.98
CA THR A 24 -1.47 -8.09 9.13
C THR A 24 -1.60 -7.15 10.33
N VAL A 25 -1.94 -7.72 11.50
CA VAL A 25 -1.89 -6.98 12.76
C VAL A 25 -0.43 -6.78 13.16
N ILE A 26 0.02 -5.53 13.23
CA ILE A 26 1.41 -5.19 13.55
C ILE A 26 1.46 -4.19 14.71
N PRO A 27 2.51 -4.22 15.55
CA PRO A 27 2.66 -3.26 16.63
C PRO A 27 2.86 -1.85 16.08
N PRO A 28 2.46 -0.80 16.81
CA PRO A 28 2.79 0.57 16.42
C PRO A 28 4.31 0.81 16.47
N PRO A 29 4.83 1.79 15.72
CA PRO A 29 6.23 2.19 15.82
C PRO A 29 6.60 2.58 17.25
N SER A 30 7.73 2.06 17.74
CA SER A 30 8.27 2.40 19.05
C SER A 30 8.95 3.78 19.07
N LEU A 31 9.42 4.25 17.91
CA LEU A 31 9.99 5.59 17.76
C LEU A 31 8.86 6.59 17.47
N ALA A 32 8.66 7.52 18.38
CA ALA A 32 7.69 8.60 18.18
C ALA A 32 8.18 9.57 17.09
N ALA A 33 7.26 10.05 16.25
CA ALA A 33 7.57 11.14 15.34
C ALA A 33 7.88 12.42 16.16
N PRO A 34 8.92 13.17 15.79
CA PRO A 34 9.06 14.53 16.27
C PRO A 34 7.78 15.32 15.93
N HIS A 35 7.37 16.22 16.80
CA HIS A 35 6.27 17.11 16.48
C HIS A 35 6.67 17.93 15.25
N ALA A 36 5.97 17.69 14.13
CA ALA A 36 6.21 18.49 12.93
C ALA A 36 5.87 19.95 13.22
N ALA A 37 6.83 20.82 12.99
CA ALA A 37 6.58 22.26 13.00
C ALA A 37 5.80 22.60 11.71
N GLY A 38 4.56 23.07 11.86
CA GLY A 38 3.71 23.46 10.74
C GLY A 38 2.33 22.80 10.76
N ASP A 39 1.45 23.32 9.90
CA ASP A 39 0.05 22.87 9.86
C ASP A 39 -0.13 21.54 9.14
N PHE A 40 0.71 21.25 8.13
CA PHE A 40 0.63 20.04 7.32
C PHE A 40 2.02 19.47 7.00
N ALA A 41 2.08 18.13 6.92
CA ALA A 41 3.26 17.39 6.51
C ALA A 41 2.94 16.52 5.29
N LYS A 42 3.99 16.02 4.61
CA LYS A 42 3.86 15.12 3.46
C LYS A 42 4.55 13.79 3.71
N ALA A 43 4.00 12.74 3.08
CA ALA A 43 4.60 11.42 3.01
C ALA A 43 4.42 10.89 1.57
N VAL A 44 5.36 10.07 1.09
CA VAL A 44 5.27 9.42 -0.23
C VAL A 44 5.54 7.94 -0.08
N PHE A 45 4.57 7.11 -0.50
CA PHE A 45 4.63 5.66 -0.40
C PHE A 45 4.30 4.99 -1.74
N ALA A 46 5.08 3.99 -2.10
CA ALA A 46 4.80 3.04 -3.16
C ALA A 46 4.49 1.67 -2.54
N GLY A 47 3.30 1.13 -2.83
CA GLY A 47 2.82 -0.13 -2.24
C GLY A 47 2.03 -0.97 -3.26
N GLY A 48 2.56 -1.13 -4.48
CA GLY A 48 1.85 -1.72 -5.60
C GLY A 48 0.94 -0.71 -6.31
N CYS A 49 -0.12 -1.17 -6.96
CA CYS A 49 -1.04 -0.33 -7.69
C CYS A 49 -1.52 0.87 -6.85
N TYR A 50 -1.37 2.08 -7.38
CA TYR A 50 -1.72 3.32 -6.68
C TYR A 50 -3.22 3.46 -6.44
N TRP A 51 -4.11 2.78 -7.21
CA TRP A 51 -5.56 2.87 -7.01
C TRP A 51 -5.96 2.44 -5.61
N GLY A 52 -5.50 1.27 -5.18
CA GLY A 52 -5.78 0.74 -3.86
C GLY A 52 -5.05 1.51 -2.77
N THR A 53 -3.79 1.88 -3.02
CA THR A 53 -2.99 2.68 -2.08
C THR A 53 -3.63 4.04 -1.83
N GLN A 54 -4.07 4.75 -2.89
CA GLN A 54 -4.80 6.01 -2.79
C GLN A 54 -6.11 5.82 -2.02
N GLY A 55 -6.93 4.84 -2.42
CA GLY A 55 -8.22 4.59 -1.79
C GLY A 55 -8.12 4.28 -0.29
N VAL A 56 -7.09 3.54 0.15
CA VAL A 56 -6.86 3.31 1.59
C VAL A 56 -6.61 4.62 2.31
N PHE A 57 -5.69 5.45 1.84
CA PHE A 57 -5.33 6.70 2.53
C PHE A 57 -6.42 7.77 2.44
N GLU A 58 -7.25 7.79 1.41
CA GLU A 58 -8.44 8.65 1.31
C GLU A 58 -9.46 8.36 2.41
N HIS A 59 -9.45 7.14 2.96
CA HIS A 59 -10.31 6.74 4.06
C HIS A 59 -9.65 6.90 5.45
N VAL A 60 -8.55 7.64 5.57
CA VAL A 60 -7.85 7.87 6.84
C VAL A 60 -8.11 9.29 7.36
N ARG A 61 -8.51 9.39 8.65
CA ARG A 61 -8.68 10.67 9.34
C ARG A 61 -7.34 11.37 9.52
N GLY A 62 -7.33 12.69 9.42
CA GLY A 62 -6.12 13.51 9.52
C GLY A 62 -5.42 13.73 8.19
N ILE A 63 -5.75 12.96 7.16
CA ILE A 63 -5.30 13.21 5.80
C ILE A 63 -6.12 14.34 5.18
N LYS A 64 -5.45 15.21 4.44
CA LYS A 64 -6.03 16.37 3.75
C LYS A 64 -6.07 16.19 2.24
N ARG A 65 -5.10 15.45 1.69
CA ARG A 65 -5.03 15.17 0.25
C ARG A 65 -4.21 13.91 0.01
N VAL A 66 -4.64 13.11 -0.97
CA VAL A 66 -3.88 11.99 -1.53
C VAL A 66 -3.82 12.18 -3.04
N VAL A 67 -2.64 12.07 -3.61
CA VAL A 67 -2.43 12.22 -5.05
C VAL A 67 -1.74 10.95 -5.54
N ALA A 68 -2.32 10.26 -6.51
CA ALA A 68 -1.70 9.14 -7.19
C ALA A 68 -0.73 9.62 -8.28
N GLY A 69 0.36 8.90 -8.47
CA GLY A 69 1.38 9.25 -9.44
C GLY A 69 2.56 8.29 -9.45
N PHE A 70 3.62 8.70 -10.11
CA PHE A 70 4.89 7.98 -10.17
C PHE A 70 5.99 8.75 -9.42
N THR A 71 6.78 8.04 -8.64
CA THR A 71 7.96 8.61 -7.97
C THR A 71 9.24 8.07 -8.61
N GLY A 72 10.16 8.97 -8.98
CA GLY A 72 11.44 8.64 -9.59
C GLY A 72 11.41 8.42 -11.11
N GLY A 73 10.24 8.59 -11.74
CA GLY A 73 10.01 8.49 -13.18
C GLY A 73 8.62 9.02 -13.52
N HIS A 74 8.20 8.91 -14.78
CA HIS A 74 6.87 9.30 -15.27
C HIS A 74 5.97 8.09 -15.49
N SER A 75 6.55 6.89 -15.56
CA SER A 75 5.91 5.59 -15.73
C SER A 75 6.80 4.50 -15.13
N ASP A 76 6.32 3.27 -15.11
CA ASP A 76 7.11 2.09 -14.75
C ASP A 76 8.22 1.80 -15.79
N GLU A 77 8.02 2.17 -17.06
CA GLU A 77 9.00 1.98 -18.14
C GLU A 77 10.26 2.81 -17.96
N ASP A 78 10.18 3.99 -17.35
CA ASP A 78 11.32 4.88 -17.07
C ASP A 78 11.83 4.79 -15.63
N GLY A 79 11.43 3.74 -14.90
CA GLY A 79 11.88 3.45 -13.53
C GLY A 79 11.04 4.09 -12.43
N GLY A 80 9.93 4.74 -12.75
CA GLY A 80 8.96 5.25 -11.79
C GLY A 80 8.33 4.15 -10.95
N ALA A 81 8.07 4.42 -9.68
CA ALA A 81 7.25 3.57 -8.83
C ALA A 81 5.83 4.13 -8.74
N GLU A 82 4.82 3.27 -8.95
CA GLU A 82 3.44 3.62 -8.62
C GLU A 82 3.35 3.99 -7.14
N SER A 83 2.93 5.21 -6.86
CA SER A 83 3.01 5.77 -5.52
C SER A 83 1.91 6.77 -5.25
N VAL A 84 1.76 7.13 -3.99
CA VAL A 84 0.87 8.20 -3.56
C VAL A 84 1.63 9.25 -2.76
N MET A 85 1.35 10.53 -3.04
CA MET A 85 1.77 11.65 -2.21
C MET A 85 0.62 12.03 -1.27
N ILE A 86 0.87 11.92 0.03
CA ILE A 86 -0.09 12.17 1.10
C ILE A 86 0.23 13.49 1.77
N THR A 87 -0.74 14.39 1.88
CA THR A 87 -0.68 15.57 2.74
C THR A 87 -1.54 15.32 3.98
N PHE A 88 -0.97 15.44 5.18
CA PHE A 88 -1.65 15.10 6.43
C PHE A 88 -1.42 16.14 7.53
N ASP A 89 -2.32 16.19 8.50
CA ASP A 89 -2.19 16.99 9.72
C ASP A 89 -1.49 16.15 10.81
N PRO A 90 -0.23 16.46 11.16
CA PRO A 90 0.53 15.68 12.14
C PRO A 90 -0.01 15.76 13.56
N ARG A 91 -0.93 16.68 13.83
CA ARG A 91 -1.64 16.80 15.14
C ARG A 91 -2.77 15.77 15.25
N VAL A 92 -3.26 15.25 14.10
CA VAL A 92 -4.36 14.28 14.04
C VAL A 92 -3.86 12.87 13.77
N ILE A 93 -2.89 12.72 12.86
CA ILE A 93 -2.26 11.44 12.54
C ILE A 93 -0.75 11.62 12.35
N SER A 94 0.04 10.80 13.04
CA SER A 94 1.49 10.87 12.95
C SER A 94 2.03 10.12 11.71
N TYR A 95 3.23 10.47 11.27
CA TYR A 95 3.94 9.71 10.22
C TYR A 95 4.11 8.23 10.59
N GLY A 96 4.36 7.92 11.87
CA GLY A 96 4.43 6.53 12.34
C GLY A 96 3.12 5.77 12.18
N GLN A 97 1.97 6.42 12.41
CA GLN A 97 0.66 5.80 12.17
C GLN A 97 0.40 5.59 10.68
N LEU A 98 0.87 6.49 9.80
CA LEU A 98 0.81 6.27 8.35
C LEU A 98 1.64 5.06 7.94
N LEU A 99 2.87 4.91 8.48
CA LEU A 99 3.71 3.72 8.27
C LEU A 99 3.02 2.45 8.78
N GLN A 100 2.35 2.49 9.93
CA GLN A 100 1.63 1.34 10.47
C GLN A 100 0.48 0.93 9.54
N ILE A 101 -0.31 1.87 9.03
CA ILE A 101 -1.37 1.58 8.06
C ILE A 101 -0.76 1.03 6.76
N PHE A 102 0.33 1.62 6.27
CA PHE A 102 1.03 1.19 5.06
C PHE A 102 1.44 -0.27 5.14
N PHE A 103 2.18 -0.67 6.18
CA PHE A 103 2.64 -2.05 6.35
C PHE A 103 1.54 -3.03 6.76
N SER A 104 0.47 -2.57 7.41
CA SER A 104 -0.60 -3.45 7.89
C SER A 104 -1.67 -3.75 6.84
N VAL A 105 -1.99 -2.76 5.98
CA VAL A 105 -3.21 -2.77 5.17
C VAL A 105 -2.94 -2.62 3.67
N VAL A 106 -1.98 -1.76 3.30
CA VAL A 106 -1.82 -1.33 1.90
C VAL A 106 -1.25 -2.45 1.03
N HIS A 107 -0.25 -3.18 1.52
CA HIS A 107 0.52 -4.12 0.70
C HIS A 107 1.15 -5.25 1.53
N ASP A 108 1.66 -6.27 0.84
CA ASP A 108 2.55 -7.29 1.41
C ASP A 108 4.01 -6.83 1.25
N PRO A 109 4.70 -6.41 2.33
CA PRO A 109 6.05 -5.86 2.25
C PRO A 109 7.13 -6.92 1.97
N THR A 110 6.75 -8.19 1.78
CA THR A 110 7.68 -9.28 1.46
C THR A 110 7.73 -9.62 -0.02
N GLN A 111 6.96 -8.93 -0.87
CA GLN A 111 6.94 -9.12 -2.31
C GLN A 111 7.92 -8.17 -2.99
N LEU A 112 8.93 -8.75 -3.67
CA LEU A 112 9.95 -7.98 -4.39
C LEU A 112 9.46 -7.67 -5.82
N ASP A 113 9.51 -6.39 -6.20
CA ASP A 113 9.17 -5.88 -7.53
C ASP A 113 7.82 -6.41 -8.06
N ARG A 114 6.88 -6.55 -7.15
CA ARG A 114 5.49 -6.94 -7.47
C ARG A 114 4.57 -6.65 -6.30
N GLN A 115 3.25 -6.65 -6.54
CA GLN A 115 2.25 -6.64 -5.49
C GLN A 115 0.98 -7.35 -5.97
N GLY A 116 0.63 -8.47 -5.33
CA GLY A 116 -0.51 -9.29 -5.75
C GLY A 116 -0.39 -9.73 -7.21
N PRO A 117 -1.37 -9.39 -8.08
CA PRO A 117 -1.35 -9.74 -9.50
C PRO A 117 -0.35 -8.91 -10.33
N ASP A 118 0.02 -7.72 -9.84
CA ASP A 118 0.85 -6.78 -10.60
C ASP A 118 2.32 -7.13 -10.46
N VAL A 119 3.01 -7.27 -11.58
CA VAL A 119 4.41 -7.73 -11.65
C VAL A 119 5.24 -6.71 -12.42
N GLY A 120 6.35 -6.31 -11.82
CA GLY A 120 7.30 -5.38 -12.40
C GLY A 120 7.84 -4.39 -11.36
N PRO A 121 8.98 -3.75 -11.63
CA PRO A 121 9.63 -2.81 -10.72
C PRO A 121 8.79 -1.56 -10.42
N GLY A 122 7.84 -1.21 -11.28
CA GLY A 122 6.87 -0.15 -11.04
C GLY A 122 5.95 -0.42 -9.84
N TYR A 123 5.71 -1.70 -9.51
CA TYR A 123 4.88 -2.13 -8.37
C TYR A 123 5.68 -2.48 -7.11
N ARG A 124 6.95 -2.05 -7.06
CA ARG A 124 7.80 -2.26 -5.88
C ARG A 124 7.26 -1.55 -4.64
N SER A 125 7.59 -2.09 -3.49
CA SER A 125 7.33 -1.42 -2.21
C SER A 125 8.47 -0.46 -1.88
N ASP A 126 8.14 0.82 -1.61
CA ASP A 126 9.13 1.86 -1.34
C ASP A 126 8.57 2.97 -0.43
N ILE A 127 9.41 3.52 0.41
CA ILE A 127 9.15 4.69 1.25
C ILE A 127 10.09 5.79 0.80
N PHE A 128 9.57 6.83 0.16
CA PHE A 128 10.37 7.96 -0.29
C PHE A 128 10.43 9.03 0.80
N TYR A 129 11.54 9.05 1.56
CA TYR A 129 11.68 10.01 2.64
C TYR A 129 12.01 11.43 2.15
N MET A 130 11.38 12.42 2.76
CA MET A 130 11.56 13.84 2.44
C MET A 130 12.48 14.55 3.45
N ASN A 131 12.83 13.89 4.56
CA ASN A 131 13.73 14.39 5.59
C ASN A 131 14.31 13.23 6.42
N ASP A 132 15.33 13.55 7.23
CA ASP A 132 16.03 12.56 8.05
C ASP A 132 15.17 11.92 9.14
N ASP A 133 14.16 12.62 9.65
CA ASP A 133 13.24 12.05 10.64
C ASP A 133 12.40 10.93 10.02
N GLN A 134 11.85 11.16 8.83
CA GLN A 134 11.12 10.12 8.09
C GLN A 134 12.01 8.92 7.78
N ARG A 135 13.25 9.17 7.34
CA ARG A 135 14.23 8.11 7.07
C ARG A 135 14.48 7.26 8.32
N ARG A 136 14.83 7.91 9.43
CA ARG A 136 15.11 7.22 10.71
C ARG A 136 13.91 6.42 11.20
N MET A 137 12.70 7.00 11.12
CA MET A 137 11.48 6.32 11.55
C MET A 137 11.17 5.10 10.69
N ALA A 138 11.27 5.20 9.35
CA ALA A 138 11.03 4.09 8.45
C ALA A 138 12.03 2.95 8.70
N GLN A 139 13.33 3.26 8.84
CA GLN A 139 14.38 2.29 9.14
C GLN A 139 14.16 1.61 10.50
N ALA A 140 13.86 2.39 11.54
CA ALA A 140 13.62 1.86 12.87
C ALA A 140 12.37 0.96 12.90
N TYR A 141 11.32 1.32 12.15
CA TYR A 141 10.09 0.56 12.13
C TYR A 141 10.24 -0.75 11.35
N ILE A 142 10.86 -0.76 10.18
CA ILE A 142 11.19 -2.00 9.46
C ILE A 142 12.01 -2.93 10.36
N ALA A 143 13.08 -2.42 11.00
CA ALA A 143 13.89 -3.21 11.90
C ALA A 143 13.10 -3.74 13.13
N GLN A 144 12.11 -2.99 13.62
CA GLN A 144 11.20 -3.43 14.68
C GLN A 144 10.32 -4.60 14.21
N LEU A 145 9.70 -4.48 13.02
CA LEU A 145 8.81 -5.49 12.44
C LEU A 145 9.57 -6.78 12.11
N ASP A 146 10.77 -6.68 11.55
CA ASP A 146 11.63 -7.83 11.25
C ASP A 146 12.07 -8.56 12.52
N ARG A 147 12.50 -7.83 13.56
CA ARG A 147 12.83 -8.44 14.87
C ARG A 147 11.64 -9.15 15.51
N ALA A 148 10.45 -8.57 15.37
CA ALA A 148 9.21 -9.16 15.89
C ALA A 148 8.69 -10.31 15.01
N LYS A 149 9.28 -10.56 13.85
CA LYS A 149 8.90 -11.60 12.88
C LYS A 149 7.42 -11.57 12.54
N VAL A 150 6.86 -10.37 12.35
CA VAL A 150 5.43 -10.19 12.08
C VAL A 150 5.04 -10.65 10.67
N PHE A 151 6.00 -10.72 9.76
CA PHE A 151 5.81 -11.25 8.41
C PHE A 151 6.57 -12.58 8.26
N PRO A 152 6.10 -13.47 7.36
CA PRO A 152 6.71 -14.79 7.16
C PRO A 152 8.08 -14.75 6.46
N LYS A 153 8.41 -13.63 5.83
CA LYS A 153 9.67 -13.38 5.12
C LYS A 153 10.20 -11.99 5.51
N PRO A 154 11.48 -11.69 5.28
CA PRO A 154 12.03 -10.36 5.47
C PRO A 154 11.28 -9.30 4.67
N ILE A 155 11.18 -8.10 5.24
CA ILE A 155 10.63 -6.93 4.55
C ILE A 155 11.61 -6.51 3.45
N VAL A 156 11.10 -6.36 2.23
CA VAL A 156 11.86 -5.91 1.05
C VAL A 156 11.53 -4.47 0.64
N THR A 157 10.71 -3.79 1.43
CA THR A 157 10.37 -2.37 1.22
C THR A 157 11.64 -1.52 1.24
N ARG A 158 11.86 -0.74 0.18
CA ARG A 158 12.99 0.17 0.07
C ARG A 158 12.74 1.43 0.87
N ILE A 159 13.82 2.16 1.18
CA ILE A 159 13.78 3.48 1.82
C ILE A 159 14.71 4.38 1.04
N ASP A 160 14.15 5.10 0.09
CA ASP A 160 14.92 5.94 -0.83
C ASP A 160 14.65 7.43 -0.59
N ALA A 161 15.61 8.29 -0.93
CA ALA A 161 15.40 9.73 -0.88
C ALA A 161 14.34 10.13 -1.92
N PHE A 162 13.44 11.03 -1.55
CA PHE A 162 12.41 11.52 -2.47
C PHE A 162 13.05 12.31 -3.64
N PRO A 163 12.97 11.80 -4.90
CA PRO A 163 13.60 12.48 -6.03
C PRO A 163 12.66 13.46 -6.73
N SER A 164 11.49 12.99 -7.12
CA SER A 164 10.44 13.72 -7.85
C SER A 164 9.14 12.96 -7.76
N PHE A 165 8.03 13.64 -8.03
CA PHE A 165 6.70 13.04 -8.11
C PHE A 165 5.96 13.58 -9.32
N ASN A 166 5.47 12.69 -10.17
CA ASN A 166 4.72 12.98 -11.38
C ASN A 166 3.28 12.50 -11.20
N PRO A 167 2.31 13.41 -10.93
CA PRO A 167 0.90 13.03 -10.80
C PRO A 167 0.36 12.39 -12.07
N VAL A 168 -0.47 11.36 -11.93
CA VAL A 168 -1.24 10.82 -13.06
C VAL A 168 -2.44 11.71 -13.39
N GLY A 169 -3.04 11.49 -14.57
CA GLY A 169 -4.20 12.22 -15.04
C GLY A 169 -5.42 12.09 -14.12
N LEU A 170 -6.38 13.00 -14.27
CA LEU A 170 -7.60 13.04 -13.46
C LEU A 170 -8.48 11.79 -13.62
N ASP A 171 -8.36 11.09 -14.72
CA ASP A 171 -9.02 9.81 -14.99
C ASP A 171 -8.51 8.68 -14.09
N GLN A 172 -7.25 8.78 -13.63
CA GLN A 172 -6.60 7.82 -12.75
C GLN A 172 -6.69 8.21 -11.27
N GLN A 173 -7.01 9.46 -10.95
CA GLN A 173 -7.23 9.89 -9.56
C GLN A 173 -8.57 9.38 -9.04
N ASP A 174 -8.65 9.04 -7.74
CA ASP A 174 -9.83 8.48 -7.07
C ASP A 174 -10.41 7.24 -7.79
N PHE A 175 -9.54 6.48 -8.48
CA PHE A 175 -9.96 5.43 -9.39
C PHE A 175 -10.80 4.35 -8.71
N MET A 176 -10.40 3.93 -7.51
CA MET A 176 -11.12 2.96 -6.71
C MET A 176 -12.54 3.45 -6.36
N ILE A 177 -12.70 4.74 -6.04
CA ILE A 177 -14.00 5.35 -5.70
C ILE A 177 -14.90 5.45 -6.94
N LYS A 178 -14.30 5.80 -8.10
CA LYS A 178 -15.00 5.95 -9.37
C LYS A 178 -15.41 4.63 -9.98
N ASN A 179 -14.66 3.55 -9.71
CA ASN A 179 -14.82 2.23 -10.34
C ASN A 179 -15.00 1.09 -9.34
N PRO A 180 -15.92 1.20 -8.34
CA PRO A 180 -16.01 0.26 -7.22
C PRO A 180 -16.44 -1.15 -7.62
N ARG A 181 -16.96 -1.35 -8.85
CA ARG A 181 -17.40 -2.66 -9.39
C ARG A 181 -16.48 -3.23 -10.46
N LEU A 182 -15.32 -2.64 -10.68
CA LEU A 182 -14.30 -3.24 -11.53
C LEU A 182 -13.74 -4.48 -10.81
N ASP A 183 -13.69 -5.62 -11.47
CA ASP A 183 -13.25 -6.90 -10.89
C ASP A 183 -11.91 -6.78 -10.15
N TYR A 184 -10.95 -6.05 -10.74
CA TYR A 184 -9.66 -5.79 -10.09
C TYR A 184 -9.83 -5.09 -8.74
N ILE A 185 -10.65 -4.04 -8.68
CA ILE A 185 -10.93 -3.25 -7.47
C ILE A 185 -11.67 -4.08 -6.43
N GLU A 186 -12.71 -4.83 -6.84
CA GLU A 186 -13.47 -5.70 -5.94
C GLU A 186 -12.59 -6.77 -5.29
N VAL A 187 -11.68 -7.37 -6.07
CA VAL A 187 -10.84 -8.47 -5.59
C VAL A 187 -9.63 -7.97 -4.80
N ASN A 188 -8.94 -6.90 -5.26
CA ASN A 188 -7.66 -6.53 -4.71
C ASN A 188 -7.73 -5.33 -3.72
N ASP A 189 -8.66 -4.38 -3.92
CA ASP A 189 -8.63 -3.11 -3.18
C ASP A 189 -9.75 -2.96 -2.14
N VAL A 190 -10.99 -3.37 -2.46
CA VAL A 190 -12.10 -3.32 -1.49
C VAL A 190 -11.79 -4.05 -0.17
N PRO A 191 -11.12 -5.21 -0.16
CA PRO A 191 -10.74 -5.89 1.07
C PRO A 191 -9.79 -5.08 1.96
N LYS A 192 -8.96 -4.21 1.37
CA LYS A 192 -8.05 -3.31 2.10
C LYS A 192 -8.85 -2.31 2.95
N LEU A 193 -9.96 -1.75 2.41
CA LEU A 193 -10.84 -0.85 3.18
C LEU A 193 -11.53 -1.55 4.36
N ALA A 194 -12.01 -2.78 4.16
CA ALA A 194 -12.59 -3.58 5.23
C ALA A 194 -11.55 -3.84 6.34
N SER A 195 -10.30 -4.09 5.94
CA SER A 195 -9.17 -4.28 6.85
C SER A 195 -8.79 -3.00 7.58
N LEU A 196 -8.75 -1.86 6.89
CA LEU A 196 -8.52 -0.54 7.50
C LEU A 196 -9.58 -0.25 8.58
N LYS A 197 -10.86 -0.43 8.25
CA LYS A 197 -11.96 -0.22 9.19
C LYS A 197 -11.86 -1.13 10.42
N ARG A 198 -11.50 -2.38 10.22
CA ARG A 198 -11.38 -3.39 11.29
C ARG A 198 -10.17 -3.14 12.19
N LEU A 199 -9.01 -2.83 11.62
CA LEU A 199 -7.73 -2.72 12.35
C LEU A 199 -7.49 -1.33 12.91
N PHE A 200 -8.01 -0.29 12.25
CA PHE A 200 -7.81 1.12 12.60
C PHE A 200 -9.14 1.89 12.70
N PRO A 201 -10.12 1.44 13.52
CA PRO A 201 -11.46 2.04 13.54
C PRO A 201 -11.46 3.51 13.94
N SER A 202 -10.54 3.94 14.82
CA SER A 202 -10.38 5.35 15.22
C SER A 202 -9.83 6.23 14.11
N SER A 203 -9.00 5.68 13.23
CA SER A 203 -8.41 6.39 12.08
C SER A 203 -9.27 6.30 10.83
N TYR A 204 -10.22 5.37 10.77
CA TYR A 204 -11.07 5.18 9.59
C TYR A 204 -12.14 6.28 9.46
N ARG A 205 -12.33 6.77 8.24
CA ARG A 205 -13.45 7.62 7.83
C ARG A 205 -14.29 6.91 6.75
N SER A 206 -15.63 6.97 6.87
CA SER A 206 -16.54 6.29 5.93
C SER A 206 -16.67 7.00 4.58
N LEU A 207 -16.57 8.33 4.58
CA LEU A 207 -16.58 9.12 3.35
C LEU A 207 -15.13 9.40 2.94
N PRO A 208 -14.69 8.96 1.75
CA PRO A 208 -13.34 9.20 1.28
C PRO A 208 -13.09 10.70 1.06
N LEU A 209 -11.81 11.06 1.05
CA LEU A 209 -11.38 12.31 0.43
C LEU A 209 -11.52 12.14 -1.08
N GLN A 210 -11.72 13.24 -1.77
CA GLN A 210 -11.64 13.30 -3.22
C GLN A 210 -10.50 14.24 -3.62
N TYR A 211 -9.92 14.00 -4.78
CA TYR A 211 -8.71 14.68 -5.24
C TYR A 211 -8.88 16.20 -5.35
N TRP A 212 -10.07 16.72 -5.72
CA TRP A 212 -10.38 18.16 -5.84
C TRP A 212 -10.89 18.78 -4.55
#